data_af9b895a1acf99ae690ae027d18a4bd0
#
_entry.id   af9b895a1acf99ae690ae027d18a4bd0
#
_cell.length_a   1.000
_cell.length_b   1.000
_cell.length_c   1.000
_cell.angle_alpha   90.00
_cell.angle_beta   90.00
_cell.angle_gamma   90.00
#
_symmetry.space_group_name_H-M   'P 1'
#
loop_
_entity.id
_entity.type
_entity.pdbx_description
1 polymer ?
#
loop_
_entity_poly.entity_id
_entity_poly.type
_entity_poly.pdbx_seq_one_letter_code
_entity_poly.pdbx_strand_id
1 'polypeptide(L)'
;MKIDVIILAAGKGTRMKSSTPKVLNKLANKPLLQHVIDTCALLKNAKLHIVLGNEKNLIKASVNAPKSTNWISQKNQLGTGHAVKQALSSLRPGATTLIMYGDVPLVSLSTLNKLISIKKNQLGLLTFVAENPKGYGRIVKEKNKVVAIVEEKDATKKEKEISEVNSGIIATSAKDLKQLIPLIKNKNSAKEYYLTDIIGLAVKEKIFVKTIQPSSVGEVLGANSPEELYELKKAYNKISANALVSKAVKFADIDRLDFRGEIKIGSNTFIDVNVIFEGEVNIGKNCFIGAGSIIKDSVIQDGVVVESNSLIENSLIGSLCKIGPFAHIGPEAKLESKVEIGNFVAVSYTHLTLPTKA
;
A
#
# COMPACT_ATOMS: atom_id res chain seq x y z
N MET A 1 11.08 -5.76 -21.20
CA MET A 1 11.58 -4.47 -20.66
C MET A 1 12.21 -4.74 -19.30
N LYS A 2 13.40 -4.20 -19.01
CA LYS A 2 14.02 -4.25 -17.67
C LYS A 2 13.43 -3.12 -16.82
N ILE A 3 13.06 -3.40 -15.59
CA ILE A 3 12.50 -2.41 -14.67
C ILE A 3 13.38 -2.38 -13.43
N ASP A 4 13.98 -1.23 -13.10
CA ASP A 4 14.65 -0.99 -11.84
C ASP A 4 13.73 -0.15 -10.95
N VAL A 5 13.48 -0.60 -9.73
CA VAL A 5 12.62 0.11 -8.77
C VAL A 5 13.48 0.63 -7.63
N ILE A 6 13.56 1.94 -7.48
CA ILE A 6 14.19 2.58 -6.33
C ILE A 6 13.12 2.86 -5.29
N ILE A 7 13.21 2.25 -4.11
CA ILE A 7 12.29 2.50 -2.99
C ILE A 7 13.02 3.36 -1.95
N LEU A 8 12.51 4.56 -1.72
CA LEU A 8 13.06 5.51 -0.76
C LEU A 8 12.49 5.23 0.64
N ALA A 9 13.31 4.70 1.52
CA ALA A 9 12.96 4.33 2.89
C ALA A 9 13.95 4.85 3.94
N ALA A 10 14.66 5.96 3.63
CA ALA A 10 15.70 6.53 4.48
C ALA A 10 15.21 7.69 5.37
N GLY A 11 13.94 8.09 5.30
CA GLY A 11 13.39 9.22 6.04
C GLY A 11 13.37 8.99 7.56
N LYS A 12 13.67 10.04 8.35
CA LYS A 12 13.73 9.97 9.83
C LYS A 12 12.36 9.75 10.50
N GLY A 13 11.26 10.12 9.84
CA GLY A 13 9.91 9.93 10.37
C GLY A 13 9.59 10.69 11.67
N THR A 14 10.26 11.79 11.96
CA THR A 14 10.15 12.53 13.24
C THR A 14 8.71 12.94 13.59
N ARG A 15 7.87 13.19 12.58
CA ARG A 15 6.44 13.54 12.76
C ARG A 15 5.56 12.41 13.26
N MET A 16 6.01 11.15 13.15
CA MET A 16 5.28 9.97 13.66
C MET A 16 5.28 9.89 15.19
N LYS A 17 6.14 10.67 15.89
CA LYS A 17 6.29 10.65 17.35
C LYS A 17 6.42 9.24 17.93
N SER A 18 7.09 8.34 17.21
CA SER A 18 7.28 6.93 17.54
C SER A 18 8.74 6.55 17.45
N SER A 19 9.17 5.61 18.29
CA SER A 19 10.50 4.98 18.22
C SER A 19 10.63 4.01 17.04
N THR A 20 9.50 3.58 16.47
CA THR A 20 9.47 2.71 15.30
C THR A 20 9.78 3.51 14.04
N PRO A 21 10.70 3.06 13.18
CA PRO A 21 10.92 3.67 11.87
C PRO A 21 9.62 3.84 11.10
N LYS A 22 9.41 5.02 10.50
CA LYS A 22 8.16 5.37 9.80
C LYS A 22 7.66 4.25 8.88
N VAL A 23 8.54 3.68 8.08
CA VAL A 23 8.22 2.64 7.08
C VAL A 23 7.89 1.28 7.69
N LEU A 24 8.12 1.08 8.98
CA LEU A 24 7.76 -0.11 9.74
C LEU A 24 6.43 0.00 10.48
N ASN A 25 5.79 1.19 10.49
CA ASN A 25 4.43 1.29 10.98
C ASN A 25 3.52 0.35 10.19
N LYS A 26 2.56 -0.27 10.89
CA LYS A 26 1.73 -1.32 10.31
C LYS A 26 0.44 -0.78 9.70
N LEU A 27 0.13 -1.29 8.53
CA LEU A 27 -1.15 -1.21 7.86
C LEU A 27 -1.64 -2.65 7.66
N ALA A 28 -2.82 -3.01 8.14
CA ALA A 28 -3.35 -4.38 8.06
C ALA A 28 -2.32 -5.43 8.52
N ASN A 29 -1.70 -5.21 9.69
CA ASN A 29 -0.67 -6.05 10.33
C ASN A 29 0.67 -6.20 9.57
N LYS A 30 0.82 -5.55 8.42
CA LYS A 30 2.02 -5.60 7.58
C LYS A 30 2.72 -4.22 7.56
N PRO A 31 4.07 -4.14 7.66
CA PRO A 31 4.80 -2.87 7.53
C PRO A 31 4.45 -2.11 6.24
N LEU A 32 4.38 -0.78 6.29
CA LEU A 32 4.15 0.04 5.09
C LEU A 32 5.12 -0.31 3.96
N LEU A 33 6.40 -0.46 4.27
CA LEU A 33 7.42 -0.83 3.30
C LEU A 33 7.17 -2.21 2.68
N GLN A 34 6.63 -3.17 3.44
CA GLN A 34 6.33 -4.50 2.93
C GLN A 34 5.26 -4.45 1.84
N HIS A 35 4.20 -3.64 2.00
CA HIS A 35 3.20 -3.45 0.94
C HIS A 35 3.83 -2.92 -0.35
N VAL A 36 4.73 -1.94 -0.24
CA VAL A 36 5.46 -1.39 -1.40
C VAL A 36 6.33 -2.44 -2.06
N ILE A 37 7.08 -3.21 -1.27
CA ILE A 37 7.93 -4.30 -1.77
C ILE A 37 7.08 -5.35 -2.51
N ASP A 38 5.98 -5.81 -1.89
CA ASP A 38 5.10 -6.82 -2.47
C ASP A 38 4.54 -6.37 -3.82
N THR A 39 4.01 -5.16 -3.91
CA THR A 39 3.48 -4.61 -5.18
C THR A 39 4.56 -4.45 -6.23
N CYS A 40 5.74 -3.93 -5.86
CA CYS A 40 6.85 -3.75 -6.80
C CYS A 40 7.44 -5.09 -7.29
N ALA A 41 7.44 -6.12 -6.45
CA ALA A 41 7.92 -7.46 -6.80
C ALA A 41 7.03 -8.15 -7.86
N LEU A 42 5.76 -7.76 -7.99
CA LEU A 42 4.86 -8.24 -9.04
C LEU A 42 5.17 -7.66 -10.44
N LEU A 43 5.97 -6.60 -10.53
CA LEU A 43 6.37 -6.05 -11.82
C LEU A 43 7.30 -7.01 -12.55
N LYS A 44 6.94 -7.37 -13.77
CA LYS A 44 7.72 -8.33 -14.59
C LYS A 44 9.15 -7.83 -14.83
N ASN A 45 10.15 -8.65 -14.53
CA ASN A 45 11.58 -8.34 -14.66
C ASN A 45 12.04 -7.15 -13.78
N ALA A 46 11.35 -6.90 -12.66
CA ALA A 46 11.77 -5.88 -11.71
C ALA A 46 13.04 -6.29 -10.94
N LYS A 47 13.89 -5.31 -10.66
CA LYS A 47 14.97 -5.40 -9.68
C LYS A 47 14.79 -4.28 -8.66
N LEU A 48 14.74 -4.62 -7.38
CA LEU A 48 14.51 -3.67 -6.31
C LEU A 48 15.84 -3.11 -5.78
N HIS A 49 15.84 -1.80 -5.53
CA HIS A 49 16.94 -1.03 -4.94
C HIS A 49 16.34 -0.24 -3.77
N ILE A 50 16.52 -0.73 -2.54
CA ILE A 50 15.91 -0.10 -1.36
C ILE A 50 16.96 0.78 -0.69
N VAL A 51 16.66 2.08 -0.64
CA VAL A 51 17.54 3.09 -0.02
C VAL A 51 17.14 3.29 1.42
N LEU A 52 18.06 2.96 2.36
CA LEU A 52 17.86 2.97 3.80
C LEU A 52 18.77 3.99 4.49
N GLY A 53 18.26 4.54 5.58
CA GLY A 53 19.00 5.42 6.49
C GLY A 53 19.74 4.67 7.60
N ASN A 54 19.82 5.29 8.77
CA ASN A 54 20.60 4.78 9.91
C ASN A 54 20.08 3.45 10.48
N GLU A 55 18.76 3.20 10.42
CA GLU A 55 18.11 2.01 10.99
C GLU A 55 18.04 0.83 10.02
N LYS A 56 18.98 0.77 9.08
CA LYS A 56 18.98 -0.21 7.97
C LYS A 56 18.88 -1.66 8.43
N ASN A 57 19.53 -2.03 9.52
CA ASN A 57 19.54 -3.42 10.01
C ASN A 57 18.16 -3.84 10.52
N LEU A 58 17.52 -2.97 11.32
CA LEU A 58 16.16 -3.20 11.82
C LEU A 58 15.16 -3.30 10.66
N ILE A 59 15.20 -2.34 9.73
CA ILE A 59 14.26 -2.34 8.58
C ILE A 59 14.45 -3.60 7.74
N LYS A 60 15.70 -3.96 7.44
CA LYS A 60 16.01 -5.16 6.64
C LYS A 60 15.55 -6.45 7.31
N ALA A 61 15.66 -6.55 8.64
CA ALA A 61 15.20 -7.71 9.41
C ALA A 61 13.66 -7.80 9.52
N SER A 62 12.95 -6.67 9.35
CA SER A 62 11.49 -6.57 9.55
C SER A 62 10.68 -6.75 8.26
N VAL A 63 11.33 -6.93 7.11
CA VAL A 63 10.64 -7.09 5.82
C VAL A 63 11.20 -8.24 5.00
N ASN A 64 10.33 -8.86 4.20
CA ASN A 64 10.70 -9.87 3.21
C ASN A 64 10.86 -9.22 1.84
N ALA A 65 12.04 -9.33 1.26
CA ALA A 65 12.31 -8.81 -0.08
C ALA A 65 12.94 -9.90 -0.96
N PRO A 66 12.75 -9.86 -2.29
CA PRO A 66 13.40 -10.79 -3.20
C PRO A 66 14.92 -10.87 -2.95
N LYS A 67 15.51 -12.06 -3.05
CA LYS A 67 16.96 -12.27 -2.80
C LYS A 67 17.86 -11.38 -3.67
N SER A 68 17.39 -10.98 -4.85
CA SER A 68 18.08 -10.09 -5.79
C SER A 68 18.03 -8.60 -5.42
N THR A 69 17.40 -8.25 -4.28
CA THR A 69 17.24 -6.86 -3.84
C THR A 69 18.58 -6.23 -3.46
N ASN A 70 18.86 -5.05 -3.99
CA ASN A 70 20.00 -4.24 -3.58
C ASN A 70 19.61 -3.33 -2.41
N TRP A 71 20.29 -3.51 -1.30
CA TRP A 71 20.14 -2.67 -0.10
C TRP A 71 21.20 -1.56 -0.11
N ILE A 72 20.75 -0.32 -0.27
CA ILE A 72 21.61 0.85 -0.46
C ILE A 72 21.55 1.73 0.79
N SER A 73 22.69 2.21 1.24
CA SER A 73 22.77 3.07 2.44
C SER A 73 22.86 4.54 2.05
N GLN A 74 21.97 5.36 2.58
CA GLN A 74 22.07 6.81 2.58
C GLN A 74 22.58 7.27 3.95
N LYS A 75 23.91 7.44 4.10
CA LYS A 75 24.53 7.84 5.37
C LYS A 75 24.07 9.23 5.82
N ASN A 76 24.10 10.21 4.92
CA ASN A 76 23.67 11.58 5.17
C ASN A 76 22.33 11.82 4.49
N GLN A 77 21.31 12.15 5.26
CA GLN A 77 19.94 12.38 4.76
C GLN A 77 19.80 13.82 4.24
N LEU A 78 20.34 14.07 3.04
CA LEU A 78 20.38 15.38 2.40
C LEU A 78 19.23 15.60 1.40
N GLY A 79 18.12 14.89 1.53
CA GLY A 79 16.96 15.00 0.68
C GLY A 79 16.73 13.79 -0.23
N THR A 80 15.59 13.79 -0.94
CA THR A 80 15.10 12.67 -1.78
C THR A 80 15.93 12.48 -3.05
N GLY A 81 16.39 13.57 -3.68
CA GLY A 81 17.32 13.52 -4.82
C GLY A 81 18.66 12.90 -4.44
N HIS A 82 19.17 13.23 -3.22
CA HIS A 82 20.39 12.62 -2.70
C HIS A 82 20.20 11.11 -2.44
N ALA A 83 19.03 10.69 -1.97
CA ALA A 83 18.71 9.26 -1.80
C ALA A 83 18.75 8.50 -3.13
N VAL A 84 18.10 9.03 -4.18
CA VAL A 84 18.16 8.46 -5.52
C VAL A 84 19.58 8.41 -6.07
N LYS A 85 20.40 9.44 -5.82
CA LYS A 85 21.80 9.48 -6.24
C LYS A 85 22.60 8.28 -5.75
N GLN A 86 22.31 7.76 -4.54
CA GLN A 86 23.00 6.58 -4.00
C GLN A 86 22.72 5.30 -4.80
N ALA A 87 21.59 5.24 -5.51
CA ALA A 87 21.16 4.08 -6.26
C ALA A 87 21.65 4.07 -7.73
N LEU A 88 22.13 5.19 -8.27
CA LEU A 88 22.42 5.37 -9.70
C LEU A 88 23.40 4.33 -10.27
N SER A 89 24.45 3.99 -9.51
CA SER A 89 25.47 3.00 -9.95
C SER A 89 24.91 1.58 -10.11
N SER A 90 23.84 1.27 -9.36
CA SER A 90 23.20 -0.05 -9.35
C SER A 90 22.18 -0.25 -10.47
N LEU A 91 21.82 0.82 -11.20
CA LEU A 91 20.81 0.76 -12.26
C LEU A 91 21.33 0.06 -13.51
N ARG A 92 20.53 -0.86 -14.03
CA ARG A 92 20.85 -1.64 -15.23
C ARG A 92 20.79 -0.78 -16.50
N PRO A 93 21.72 -0.93 -17.43
CA PRO A 93 21.64 -0.25 -18.71
C PRO A 93 20.34 -0.59 -19.47
N GLY A 94 19.71 0.46 -20.02
CA GLY A 94 18.46 0.35 -20.78
C GLY A 94 17.21 0.01 -19.97
N ALA A 95 17.28 0.05 -18.62
CA ALA A 95 16.13 -0.15 -17.77
C ALA A 95 15.24 1.12 -17.73
N THR A 96 13.93 0.90 -17.58
CA THR A 96 13.03 1.93 -17.04
C THR A 96 13.17 1.91 -15.53
N THR A 97 13.40 3.08 -14.93
CA THR A 97 13.56 3.23 -13.48
C THR A 97 12.30 3.84 -12.91
N LEU A 98 11.69 3.13 -11.95
CA LEU A 98 10.56 3.58 -11.15
C LEU A 98 11.09 4.01 -9.79
N ILE A 99 10.68 5.19 -9.31
CA ILE A 99 11.02 5.71 -7.98
C ILE A 99 9.74 5.68 -7.16
N MET A 100 9.81 5.01 -6.00
CA MET A 100 8.72 4.81 -5.05
C MET A 100 9.12 5.30 -3.66
N TYR A 101 8.13 5.62 -2.85
CA TYR A 101 8.34 5.92 -1.44
C TYR A 101 7.89 4.72 -0.57
N GLY A 102 8.68 4.35 0.42
CA GLY A 102 8.42 3.21 1.30
C GLY A 102 7.24 3.39 2.25
N ASP A 103 6.64 4.57 2.28
CA ASP A 103 5.49 4.96 3.10
C ASP A 103 4.22 5.28 2.27
N VAL A 104 4.23 4.96 0.97
CA VAL A 104 3.06 5.06 0.07
C VAL A 104 2.65 3.64 -0.36
N PRO A 105 1.95 2.89 0.51
CA PRO A 105 1.82 1.43 0.41
C PRO A 105 0.71 0.96 -0.55
N LEU A 106 -0.22 1.84 -0.96
CA LEU A 106 -1.46 1.42 -1.61
C LEU A 106 -1.47 1.55 -3.13
N VAL A 107 -0.33 1.90 -3.74
CA VAL A 107 -0.24 2.06 -5.20
C VAL A 107 -0.48 0.72 -5.87
N SER A 108 -1.47 0.68 -6.76
CA SER A 108 -1.84 -0.56 -7.45
C SER A 108 -0.85 -0.94 -8.55
N LEU A 109 -0.72 -2.23 -8.82
CA LEU A 109 0.08 -2.74 -9.92
C LEU A 109 -0.39 -2.17 -11.29
N SER A 110 -1.69 -1.92 -11.44
CA SER A 110 -2.27 -1.30 -12.63
C SER A 110 -1.73 0.11 -12.84
N THR A 111 -1.74 0.93 -11.79
CA THR A 111 -1.19 2.31 -11.82
C THR A 111 0.31 2.30 -12.11
N LEU A 112 1.08 1.40 -11.49
CA LEU A 112 2.51 1.26 -11.77
C LEU A 112 2.77 0.85 -13.24
N ASN A 113 2.00 -0.09 -13.79
CA ASN A 113 2.13 -0.50 -15.18
C ASN A 113 1.83 0.65 -16.16
N LYS A 114 0.83 1.48 -15.88
CA LYS A 114 0.56 2.70 -16.67
C LYS A 114 1.73 3.67 -16.59
N LEU A 115 2.32 3.84 -15.40
CA LEU A 115 3.43 4.77 -15.18
C LEU A 115 4.71 4.33 -15.89
N ILE A 116 5.07 3.05 -15.86
CA ILE A 116 6.28 2.53 -16.53
C ILE A 116 6.12 2.37 -18.04
N SER A 117 4.90 2.47 -18.58
CA SER A 117 4.62 2.41 -20.03
C SER A 117 4.95 3.73 -20.77
N ILE A 118 5.94 4.46 -20.26
CA ILE A 118 6.46 5.67 -20.90
C ILE A 118 7.24 5.34 -22.17
N LYS A 119 7.17 6.25 -23.14
CA LYS A 119 7.94 6.15 -24.39
C LYS A 119 9.38 6.66 -24.19
N LYS A 120 10.24 6.39 -25.16
CA LYS A 120 11.57 7.00 -25.21
C LYS A 120 11.45 8.52 -25.14
N ASN A 121 12.36 9.15 -24.41
CA ASN A 121 12.37 10.63 -24.18
C ASN A 121 11.14 11.14 -23.43
N GLN A 122 10.59 10.32 -22.52
CA GLN A 122 9.51 10.68 -21.61
C GLN A 122 9.87 10.38 -20.16
N LEU A 123 9.33 11.23 -19.27
CA LEU A 123 9.29 11.02 -17.84
C LEU A 123 7.83 10.92 -17.43
N GLY A 124 7.45 9.82 -16.77
CA GLY A 124 6.14 9.61 -16.19
C GLY A 124 6.10 10.17 -14.76
N LEU A 125 5.09 10.97 -14.48
CA LEU A 125 4.86 11.57 -13.17
C LEU A 125 3.46 11.19 -12.68
N LEU A 126 3.37 10.53 -11.53
CA LEU A 126 2.09 10.23 -10.92
C LEU A 126 1.59 11.45 -10.14
N THR A 127 0.47 12.03 -10.58
CA THR A 127 -0.15 13.23 -10.00
C THR A 127 -1.58 12.92 -9.58
N PHE A 128 -2.13 13.70 -8.66
CA PHE A 128 -3.54 13.63 -8.30
C PHE A 128 -4.08 14.99 -7.92
N VAL A 129 -5.41 15.14 -7.94
CA VAL A 129 -6.10 16.33 -7.47
C VAL A 129 -6.43 16.14 -6.00
N ALA A 130 -5.84 16.96 -5.13
CA ALA A 130 -6.05 16.91 -3.70
C ALA A 130 -7.15 17.90 -3.29
N GLU A 131 -8.10 17.48 -2.45
CA GLU A 131 -9.07 18.39 -1.80
C GLU A 131 -8.35 19.40 -0.90
N ASN A 132 -7.35 18.92 -0.17
CA ASN A 132 -6.44 19.77 0.61
C ASN A 132 -5.00 19.55 0.11
N PRO A 133 -4.47 20.44 -0.74
CA PRO A 133 -3.13 20.30 -1.33
C PRO A 133 -1.99 20.63 -0.36
N LYS A 134 -2.27 21.07 0.86
CA LYS A 134 -1.26 21.45 1.86
C LYS A 134 -0.25 20.34 2.13
N GLY A 135 1.02 20.67 2.06
CA GLY A 135 2.12 19.74 2.33
C GLY A 135 2.63 18.98 1.11
N TYR A 136 1.94 19.05 -0.02
CA TYR A 136 2.37 18.42 -1.29
C TYR A 136 3.10 19.42 -2.20
N GLY A 137 3.96 18.92 -3.08
CA GLY A 137 4.52 19.68 -4.19
C GLY A 137 3.44 19.97 -5.25
N ARG A 138 3.37 21.22 -5.72
CA ARG A 138 2.38 21.68 -6.71
C ARG A 138 2.87 21.43 -8.13
N ILE A 139 1.98 20.95 -9.00
CA ILE A 139 2.28 20.73 -10.41
C ILE A 139 2.07 22.03 -11.18
N VAL A 140 3.16 22.68 -11.55
CA VAL A 140 3.10 23.92 -12.35
C VAL A 140 3.04 23.57 -13.83
N LYS A 141 2.04 24.13 -14.51
CA LYS A 141 1.81 23.91 -15.94
C LYS A 141 1.82 25.24 -16.73
N GLU A 142 2.40 25.19 -17.91
CA GLU A 142 2.27 26.23 -18.93
C GLU A 142 1.66 25.61 -20.18
N LYS A 143 0.60 26.21 -20.72
CA LYS A 143 -0.13 25.68 -21.90
C LYS A 143 -0.44 24.19 -21.77
N ASN A 144 -0.94 23.77 -20.61
CA ASN A 144 -1.26 22.38 -20.24
C ASN A 144 -0.07 21.39 -20.19
N LYS A 145 1.17 21.88 -20.29
CA LYS A 145 2.37 21.05 -20.14
C LYS A 145 3.01 21.28 -18.77
N VAL A 146 3.41 20.23 -18.10
CA VAL A 146 4.14 20.33 -16.83
C VAL A 146 5.50 20.99 -17.10
N VAL A 147 5.81 22.04 -16.34
CA VAL A 147 7.10 22.76 -16.42
C VAL A 147 7.93 22.61 -15.15
N ALA A 148 7.29 22.48 -13.99
CA ALA A 148 7.98 22.32 -12.71
C ALA A 148 7.08 21.67 -11.66
N ILE A 149 7.70 21.25 -10.57
CA ILE A 149 7.05 20.97 -9.28
C ILE A 149 7.63 21.98 -8.28
N VAL A 150 6.74 22.66 -7.54
CA VAL A 150 7.15 23.59 -6.49
C VAL A 150 6.72 23.04 -5.16
N GLU A 151 7.67 22.81 -4.26
CA GLU A 151 7.40 22.27 -2.92
C GLU A 151 6.64 23.29 -2.06
N GLU A 152 5.79 22.82 -1.12
CA GLU A 152 4.94 23.64 -0.25
C GLU A 152 5.69 24.82 0.40
N LYS A 153 6.92 24.58 0.87
CA LYS A 153 7.74 25.58 1.59
C LYS A 153 8.26 26.69 0.69
N ASP A 154 8.41 26.40 -0.60
CA ASP A 154 8.97 27.32 -1.60
C ASP A 154 7.88 27.92 -2.51
N ALA A 155 6.63 27.46 -2.37
CA ALA A 155 5.49 27.88 -3.20
C ALA A 155 5.00 29.28 -2.84
N THR A 156 4.78 30.11 -3.85
CA THR A 156 4.09 31.41 -3.76
C THR A 156 2.62 31.22 -3.36
N LYS A 157 1.95 32.31 -2.94
CA LYS A 157 0.51 32.27 -2.62
C LYS A 157 -0.32 31.69 -3.78
N LYS A 158 -0.05 32.13 -5.01
CA LYS A 158 -0.74 31.67 -6.22
C LYS A 158 -0.49 30.19 -6.51
N GLU A 159 0.74 29.70 -6.34
CA GLU A 159 1.06 28.30 -6.55
C GLU A 159 0.41 27.40 -5.50
N LYS A 160 0.22 27.88 -4.27
CA LYS A 160 -0.48 27.14 -3.20
C LYS A 160 -1.95 26.87 -3.50
N GLU A 161 -2.57 27.62 -4.41
CA GLU A 161 -3.95 27.41 -4.87
C GLU A 161 -4.08 26.24 -5.87
N ILE A 162 -2.96 25.76 -6.44
CA ILE A 162 -2.96 24.63 -7.36
C ILE A 162 -3.37 23.35 -6.61
N SER A 163 -4.44 22.73 -7.05
CA SER A 163 -4.97 21.49 -6.47
C SER A 163 -4.31 20.22 -7.02
N GLU A 164 -3.71 20.27 -8.22
CA GLU A 164 -2.96 19.12 -8.77
C GLU A 164 -1.58 19.07 -8.12
N VAL A 165 -1.31 17.93 -7.49
CA VAL A 165 -0.13 17.73 -6.64
C VAL A 165 0.67 16.50 -7.05
N ASN A 166 1.93 16.50 -6.62
CA ASN A 166 2.88 15.42 -6.85
C ASN A 166 2.71 14.32 -5.81
N SER A 167 2.59 13.07 -6.26
CA SER A 167 2.63 11.91 -5.38
C SER A 167 4.04 11.50 -4.93
N GLY A 168 5.07 12.05 -5.59
CA GLY A 168 6.46 11.65 -5.43
C GLY A 168 6.88 10.47 -6.32
N ILE A 169 5.94 9.77 -6.95
CA ILE A 169 6.23 8.56 -7.74
C ILE A 169 6.52 8.93 -9.19
N ILE A 170 7.69 8.51 -9.68
CA ILE A 170 8.23 8.93 -10.96
C ILE A 170 8.78 7.72 -11.70
N ALA A 171 8.59 7.68 -13.03
CA ALA A 171 9.24 6.72 -13.91
C ALA A 171 10.01 7.44 -15.01
N THR A 172 11.26 7.03 -15.26
CA THR A 172 12.09 7.56 -16.34
C THR A 172 13.11 6.53 -16.79
N SER A 173 13.85 6.78 -17.87
CA SER A 173 14.94 5.88 -18.24
C SER A 173 16.10 5.97 -17.23
N ALA A 174 16.81 4.86 -17.00
CA ALA A 174 18.01 4.86 -16.19
C ALA A 174 19.08 5.83 -16.73
N LYS A 175 19.12 6.04 -18.05
CA LYS A 175 20.00 7.00 -18.72
C LYS A 175 19.66 8.43 -18.31
N ASP A 176 18.40 8.82 -18.46
CA ASP A 176 17.96 10.20 -18.17
C ASP A 176 18.11 10.48 -16.66
N LEU A 177 17.80 9.50 -15.81
CA LEU A 177 17.98 9.66 -14.36
C LEU A 177 19.44 9.88 -13.99
N LYS A 178 20.39 9.13 -14.59
CA LYS A 178 21.84 9.31 -14.38
C LYS A 178 22.32 10.67 -14.87
N GLN A 179 21.67 11.24 -15.89
CA GLN A 179 21.99 12.57 -16.41
C GLN A 179 21.41 13.69 -15.51
N LEU A 180 20.16 13.56 -15.08
CA LEU A 180 19.42 14.63 -14.39
C LEU A 180 19.78 14.75 -12.90
N ILE A 181 19.91 13.63 -12.18
CA ILE A 181 20.13 13.63 -10.72
C ILE A 181 21.38 14.40 -10.29
N PRO A 182 22.55 14.31 -10.98
CA PRO A 182 23.74 15.09 -10.63
C PRO A 182 23.55 16.61 -10.77
N LEU A 183 22.58 17.07 -11.54
CA LEU A 183 22.31 18.49 -11.78
C LEU A 183 21.45 19.14 -10.70
N ILE A 184 20.82 18.36 -9.82
CA ILE A 184 20.01 18.87 -8.71
C ILE A 184 20.89 19.66 -7.75
N LYS A 185 20.38 20.83 -7.34
CA LYS A 185 21.04 21.73 -6.38
C LYS A 185 20.21 21.76 -5.08
N ASN A 186 20.85 22.13 -3.98
CA ASN A 186 20.19 22.31 -2.66
C ASN A 186 19.92 23.79 -2.33
N LYS A 187 19.68 24.61 -3.35
CA LYS A 187 19.39 26.05 -3.19
C LYS A 187 17.87 26.26 -3.00
N ASN A 188 17.31 25.74 -1.92
CA ASN A 188 15.92 25.87 -1.53
C ASN A 188 15.82 26.14 -0.03
N SER A 189 14.61 26.40 0.49
CA SER A 189 14.35 26.74 1.89
C SER A 189 14.82 25.67 2.88
N ALA A 190 14.75 24.41 2.49
CA ALA A 190 15.19 23.28 3.32
C ALA A 190 16.67 22.92 3.20
N LYS A 191 17.41 23.52 2.24
CA LYS A 191 18.81 23.17 1.90
C LYS A 191 18.99 21.67 1.56
N GLU A 192 17.97 21.06 0.95
CA GLU A 192 17.94 19.65 0.57
C GLU A 192 17.98 19.47 -0.95
N TYR A 193 18.49 18.34 -1.42
CA TYR A 193 18.42 17.95 -2.83
C TYR A 193 17.02 17.36 -3.09
N TYR A 194 16.10 18.16 -3.62
CA TYR A 194 14.75 17.74 -3.93
C TYR A 194 14.72 16.90 -5.20
N LEU A 195 14.13 15.71 -5.13
CA LEU A 195 13.91 14.87 -6.33
C LEU A 195 13.01 15.57 -7.34
N THR A 196 12.07 16.37 -6.87
CA THR A 196 11.12 17.11 -7.70
C THR A 196 11.77 18.09 -8.67
N ASP A 197 12.99 18.55 -8.40
CA ASP A 197 13.76 19.42 -9.30
C ASP A 197 14.08 18.75 -10.65
N ILE A 198 14.09 17.39 -10.71
CA ILE A 198 14.33 16.69 -11.98
C ILE A 198 13.26 17.01 -13.03
N ILE A 199 12.06 17.45 -12.63
CA ILE A 199 10.98 17.79 -13.56
C ILE A 199 11.37 19.05 -14.38
N GLY A 200 11.78 20.11 -13.71
CA GLY A 200 12.26 21.33 -14.39
C GLY A 200 13.53 21.07 -15.22
N LEU A 201 14.43 20.20 -14.73
CA LEU A 201 15.62 19.79 -15.48
C LEU A 201 15.25 18.97 -16.72
N ALA A 202 14.31 18.02 -16.61
CA ALA A 202 13.82 17.22 -17.74
C ALA A 202 13.21 18.10 -18.85
N VAL A 203 12.41 19.10 -18.44
CA VAL A 203 11.81 20.06 -19.40
C VAL A 203 12.90 20.85 -20.14
N LYS A 204 13.97 21.31 -19.46
CA LYS A 204 15.12 21.98 -20.08
C LYS A 204 15.85 21.09 -21.07
N GLU A 205 16.00 19.80 -20.76
CA GLU A 205 16.59 18.79 -21.64
C GLU A 205 15.62 18.26 -22.71
N LYS A 206 14.46 18.91 -22.89
CA LYS A 206 13.40 18.54 -23.86
C LYS A 206 12.86 17.12 -23.67
N ILE A 207 12.91 16.59 -22.44
CA ILE A 207 12.24 15.34 -22.07
C ILE A 207 10.80 15.68 -21.72
N PHE A 208 9.85 15.02 -22.40
CA PHE A 208 8.43 15.29 -22.19
C PHE A 208 7.94 14.69 -20.86
N VAL A 209 7.36 15.50 -19.99
CA VAL A 209 6.76 15.05 -18.73
C VAL A 209 5.31 14.67 -18.97
N LYS A 210 5.01 13.37 -18.83
CA LYS A 210 3.67 12.80 -18.96
C LYS A 210 3.09 12.57 -17.58
N THR A 211 1.99 13.26 -17.26
CA THR A 211 1.24 13.00 -16.02
C THR A 211 0.35 11.76 -16.17
N ILE A 212 0.29 10.96 -15.13
CA ILE A 212 -0.60 9.82 -14.96
C ILE A 212 -1.36 10.01 -13.66
N GLN A 213 -2.65 9.71 -13.64
CA GLN A 213 -3.44 9.73 -12.42
C GLN A 213 -3.69 8.32 -11.91
N PRO A 214 -3.71 8.11 -10.57
CA PRO A 214 -4.08 6.83 -9.97
C PRO A 214 -5.56 6.55 -10.21
N SER A 215 -5.98 5.29 -10.01
CA SER A 215 -7.40 4.90 -10.11
C SER A 215 -8.24 5.49 -8.96
N SER A 216 -7.60 5.76 -7.82
CA SER A 216 -8.19 6.51 -6.70
C SER A 216 -7.12 7.30 -5.96
N VAL A 217 -7.51 8.41 -5.31
CA VAL A 217 -6.60 9.21 -4.47
C VAL A 217 -6.00 8.37 -3.34
N GLY A 218 -6.75 7.41 -2.82
CA GLY A 218 -6.28 6.50 -1.77
C GLY A 218 -4.99 5.75 -2.11
N GLU A 219 -4.73 5.47 -3.41
CA GLU A 219 -3.51 4.76 -3.84
C GLU A 219 -2.22 5.54 -3.54
N VAL A 220 -2.28 6.86 -3.51
CA VAL A 220 -1.10 7.72 -3.39
C VAL A 220 -0.95 8.38 -2.03
N LEU A 221 -1.80 8.01 -1.07
CA LEU A 221 -1.66 8.46 0.30
C LEU A 221 -0.41 7.85 0.95
N GLY A 222 0.35 8.69 1.63
CA GLY A 222 1.46 8.29 2.48
C GLY A 222 1.16 8.59 3.95
N ALA A 223 1.93 8.03 4.88
CA ALA A 223 1.75 8.28 6.30
C ALA A 223 3.02 8.89 6.91
N ASN A 224 3.00 10.17 7.24
CA ASN A 224 4.07 10.89 7.92
C ASN A 224 3.74 11.23 9.37
N SER A 225 2.47 11.13 9.75
CA SER A 225 1.97 11.38 11.11
C SER A 225 0.94 10.31 11.50
N PRO A 226 0.57 10.20 12.80
CA PRO A 226 -0.49 9.30 13.25
C PRO A 226 -1.83 9.57 12.56
N GLU A 227 -2.15 10.83 12.30
CA GLU A 227 -3.38 11.26 11.63
C GLU A 227 -3.38 10.77 10.16
N GLU A 228 -2.25 10.98 9.44
CA GLU A 228 -2.11 10.48 8.07
C GLU A 228 -2.15 8.93 8.01
N LEU A 229 -1.62 8.24 9.01
CA LEU A 229 -1.72 6.78 9.12
C LEU A 229 -3.18 6.32 9.33
N TYR A 230 -3.96 7.08 10.10
CA TYR A 230 -5.38 6.80 10.28
C TYR A 230 -6.16 6.95 8.95
N GLU A 231 -5.94 8.03 8.20
CA GLU A 231 -6.56 8.21 6.88
C GLU A 231 -6.11 7.13 5.88
N LEU A 232 -4.86 6.71 5.95
CA LEU A 232 -4.34 5.61 5.15
C LEU A 232 -5.05 4.27 5.45
N LYS A 233 -5.36 3.99 6.74
CA LYS A 233 -6.15 2.81 7.14
C LYS A 233 -7.56 2.85 6.56
N LYS A 234 -8.22 4.00 6.61
CA LYS A 234 -9.56 4.18 6.00
C LYS A 234 -9.52 3.93 4.49
N ALA A 235 -8.50 4.49 3.81
CA ALA A 235 -8.31 4.26 2.38
C ALA A 235 -8.07 2.77 2.06
N TYR A 236 -7.27 2.08 2.86
CA TYR A 236 -7.02 0.64 2.72
C TYR A 236 -8.31 -0.16 2.83
N ASN A 237 -9.12 0.08 3.87
CA ASN A 237 -10.41 -0.60 4.07
C ASN A 237 -11.32 -0.38 2.86
N LYS A 238 -11.44 0.84 2.38
CA LYS A 238 -12.28 1.18 1.22
C LYS A 238 -11.80 0.52 -0.07
N ILE A 239 -10.49 0.52 -0.33
CA ILE A 239 -9.90 -0.16 -1.50
C ILE A 239 -10.15 -1.68 -1.42
N SER A 240 -9.94 -2.28 -0.25
CA SER A 240 -10.15 -3.71 0.00
C SER A 240 -11.62 -4.11 -0.19
N ALA A 241 -12.54 -3.35 0.39
CA ALA A 241 -13.98 -3.58 0.24
C ALA A 241 -14.42 -3.47 -1.23
N ASN A 242 -14.01 -2.43 -1.94
CA ASN A 242 -14.35 -2.23 -3.36
C ASN A 242 -13.80 -3.36 -4.25
N ALA A 243 -12.61 -3.88 -3.94
CA ALA A 243 -12.05 -5.03 -4.65
C ALA A 243 -12.88 -6.31 -4.44
N LEU A 244 -13.53 -6.47 -3.28
CA LEU A 244 -14.44 -7.58 -2.98
C LEU A 244 -15.82 -7.38 -3.61
N VAL A 245 -16.34 -6.15 -3.63
CA VAL A 245 -17.59 -5.81 -4.35
C VAL A 245 -17.47 -6.19 -5.83
N SER A 246 -16.33 -5.91 -6.46
CA SER A 246 -16.08 -6.30 -7.86
C SER A 246 -16.10 -7.82 -8.10
N LYS A 247 -15.98 -8.64 -7.04
CA LYS A 247 -16.07 -10.10 -7.04
C LYS A 247 -17.44 -10.62 -6.57
N ALA A 248 -18.47 -9.76 -6.58
CA ALA A 248 -19.83 -10.07 -6.14
C ALA A 248 -19.94 -10.43 -4.65
N VAL A 249 -19.09 -9.91 -3.78
CA VAL A 249 -19.30 -9.90 -2.33
C VAL A 249 -20.24 -8.75 -1.97
N LYS A 250 -21.18 -9.00 -1.07
CA LYS A 250 -22.20 -8.04 -0.65
C LYS A 250 -21.89 -7.54 0.76
N PHE A 251 -22.08 -6.25 0.98
CA PHE A 251 -21.85 -5.60 2.27
C PHE A 251 -23.08 -4.81 2.70
N ALA A 252 -23.39 -4.82 3.99
CA ALA A 252 -24.39 -3.92 4.55
C ALA A 252 -23.91 -2.46 4.53
N ASP A 253 -22.65 -2.25 4.91
CA ASP A 253 -21.98 -0.93 4.89
C ASP A 253 -20.46 -1.13 4.78
N ILE A 254 -19.87 -0.68 3.67
CA ILE A 254 -18.43 -0.83 3.41
C ILE A 254 -17.55 0.06 4.30
N ASP A 255 -18.09 1.15 4.85
CA ASP A 255 -17.36 2.07 5.70
C ASP A 255 -17.31 1.61 7.17
N ARG A 256 -18.05 0.55 7.51
CA ARG A 256 -18.13 -0.04 8.85
C ARG A 256 -17.44 -1.40 8.96
N LEU A 257 -16.36 -1.60 8.25
CA LEU A 257 -15.58 -2.84 8.25
C LEU A 257 -14.14 -2.54 8.65
N ASP A 258 -13.44 -3.55 9.19
CA ASP A 258 -12.02 -3.41 9.51
C ASP A 258 -11.22 -4.61 8.95
N PHE A 259 -10.40 -4.32 7.96
CA PHE A 259 -9.51 -5.30 7.33
C PHE A 259 -8.10 -5.16 7.92
N ARG A 260 -7.69 -6.15 8.73
CA ARG A 260 -6.41 -6.18 9.44
C ARG A 260 -5.48 -7.28 8.92
N GLY A 261 -5.57 -7.64 7.64
CA GLY A 261 -4.78 -8.71 7.07
C GLY A 261 -5.07 -9.01 5.61
N GLU A 262 -4.73 -10.21 5.18
CA GLU A 262 -5.01 -10.72 3.83
C GLU A 262 -6.36 -11.45 3.82
N ILE A 263 -7.33 -10.85 3.13
CA ILE A 263 -8.71 -11.33 3.16
C ILE A 263 -9.13 -11.78 1.76
N LYS A 264 -9.62 -13.01 1.67
CA LYS A 264 -10.21 -13.58 0.46
C LYS A 264 -11.62 -14.02 0.77
N ILE A 265 -12.60 -13.54 -0.01
CA ILE A 265 -14.01 -13.85 0.17
C ILE A 265 -14.60 -14.27 -1.18
N GLY A 266 -15.32 -15.38 -1.16
CA GLY A 266 -16.01 -15.93 -2.32
C GLY A 266 -17.25 -15.12 -2.68
N SER A 267 -17.70 -15.26 -3.94
CA SER A 267 -18.86 -14.56 -4.49
C SER A 267 -20.16 -14.85 -3.72
N ASN A 268 -21.10 -13.92 -3.77
CA ASN A 268 -22.41 -14.01 -3.15
C ASN A 268 -22.40 -14.15 -1.61
N THR A 269 -21.26 -13.97 -0.97
CA THR A 269 -21.14 -13.87 0.49
C THR A 269 -21.58 -12.49 0.95
N PHE A 270 -22.36 -12.44 2.03
CA PHE A 270 -22.82 -11.20 2.66
C PHE A 270 -22.06 -10.95 3.95
N ILE A 271 -21.57 -9.72 4.10
CA ILE A 271 -20.84 -9.26 5.30
C ILE A 271 -21.64 -8.10 5.91
N ASP A 272 -22.00 -8.28 7.16
CA ASP A 272 -22.74 -7.26 7.91
C ASP A 272 -21.82 -6.21 8.51
N VAL A 273 -22.38 -5.23 9.21
CA VAL A 273 -21.64 -4.09 9.79
C VAL A 273 -20.73 -4.49 10.95
N ASN A 274 -19.68 -3.72 11.16
CA ASN A 274 -18.72 -3.88 12.28
C ASN A 274 -18.01 -5.23 12.32
N VAL A 275 -17.92 -5.94 11.19
CA VAL A 275 -17.13 -7.17 11.10
C VAL A 275 -15.65 -6.80 11.03
N ILE A 276 -14.83 -7.53 11.78
CA ILE A 276 -13.37 -7.41 11.80
C ILE A 276 -12.75 -8.67 11.19
N PHE A 277 -11.90 -8.50 10.19
CA PHE A 277 -11.09 -9.56 9.62
C PHE A 277 -9.62 -9.34 9.99
N GLU A 278 -8.97 -10.32 10.64
CA GLU A 278 -7.58 -10.20 11.10
C GLU A 278 -6.72 -11.37 10.62
N GLY A 279 -5.46 -11.08 10.23
CA GLY A 279 -4.51 -12.09 9.76
C GLY A 279 -4.84 -12.63 8.37
N GLU A 280 -4.72 -13.93 8.17
CA GLU A 280 -5.09 -14.62 6.91
C GLU A 280 -6.50 -15.20 7.02
N VAL A 281 -7.46 -14.59 6.32
CA VAL A 281 -8.86 -15.03 6.34
C VAL A 281 -9.30 -15.44 4.94
N ASN A 282 -9.80 -16.68 4.83
CA ASN A 282 -10.36 -17.20 3.59
C ASN A 282 -11.82 -17.61 3.83
N ILE A 283 -12.76 -16.98 3.15
CA ILE A 283 -14.20 -17.26 3.25
C ILE A 283 -14.72 -17.74 1.89
N GLY A 284 -15.48 -18.81 1.89
CA GLY A 284 -16.10 -19.40 0.72
C GLY A 284 -17.22 -18.55 0.12
N LYS A 285 -17.99 -19.16 -0.77
CA LYS A 285 -19.13 -18.55 -1.45
C LYS A 285 -20.41 -18.73 -0.62
N ASN A 286 -21.40 -17.87 -0.89
CA ASN A 286 -22.75 -17.98 -0.30
C ASN A 286 -22.75 -17.99 1.24
N CYS A 287 -21.75 -17.41 1.88
CA CYS A 287 -21.69 -17.29 3.32
C CYS A 287 -22.44 -16.06 3.83
N PHE A 288 -22.81 -16.08 5.10
CA PHE A 288 -23.32 -14.92 5.85
C PHE A 288 -22.43 -14.69 7.06
N ILE A 289 -21.90 -13.47 7.22
CA ILE A 289 -21.11 -13.07 8.39
C ILE A 289 -21.85 -11.95 9.08
N GLY A 290 -22.42 -12.25 10.24
CA GLY A 290 -23.26 -11.36 11.03
C GLY A 290 -22.51 -10.25 11.74
N ALA A 291 -23.23 -9.19 12.06
CA ALA A 291 -22.72 -7.96 12.62
C ALA A 291 -21.84 -8.17 13.87
N GLY A 292 -20.77 -7.41 13.98
CA GLY A 292 -19.87 -7.45 15.15
C GLY A 292 -19.04 -8.70 15.29
N SER A 293 -19.07 -9.62 14.31
CA SER A 293 -18.24 -10.84 14.35
C SER A 293 -16.77 -10.53 14.06
N ILE A 294 -15.87 -11.32 14.63
CA ILE A 294 -14.43 -11.23 14.43
C ILE A 294 -13.95 -12.55 13.85
N ILE A 295 -13.33 -12.49 12.68
CA ILE A 295 -12.75 -13.65 12.01
C ILE A 295 -11.25 -13.44 11.91
N LYS A 296 -10.48 -14.34 12.53
CA LYS A 296 -9.03 -14.23 12.62
C LYS A 296 -8.34 -15.51 12.19
N ASP A 297 -7.33 -15.41 11.30
CA ASP A 297 -6.46 -16.52 10.88
C ASP A 297 -7.23 -17.82 10.60
N SER A 298 -8.36 -17.74 9.86
CA SER A 298 -9.32 -18.84 9.75
C SER A 298 -9.78 -19.08 8.32
N VAL A 299 -10.18 -20.31 8.06
CA VAL A 299 -10.76 -20.76 6.80
C VAL A 299 -12.23 -21.14 7.02
N ILE A 300 -13.13 -20.49 6.31
CA ILE A 300 -14.59 -20.74 6.34
C ILE A 300 -14.98 -21.21 4.94
N GLN A 301 -15.56 -22.40 4.84
CA GLN A 301 -15.98 -22.99 3.57
C GLN A 301 -17.32 -22.41 3.08
N ASP A 302 -17.83 -22.95 1.98
CA ASP A 302 -19.03 -22.44 1.31
C ASP A 302 -20.30 -22.60 2.16
N GLY A 303 -21.22 -21.62 2.07
CA GLY A 303 -22.55 -21.69 2.64
C GLY A 303 -22.62 -21.61 4.16
N VAL A 304 -21.56 -21.19 4.83
CA VAL A 304 -21.52 -21.04 6.28
C VAL A 304 -22.28 -19.80 6.72
N VAL A 305 -23.04 -19.93 7.80
CA VAL A 305 -23.72 -18.84 8.50
C VAL A 305 -23.02 -18.59 9.82
N VAL A 306 -22.43 -17.42 9.98
CA VAL A 306 -21.89 -16.91 11.23
C VAL A 306 -22.84 -15.83 11.74
N GLU A 307 -23.53 -16.13 12.83
CA GLU A 307 -24.44 -15.18 13.49
C GLU A 307 -23.66 -14.10 14.25
N SER A 308 -24.33 -13.00 14.55
CA SER A 308 -23.76 -11.79 15.11
C SER A 308 -22.93 -12.01 16.37
N ASN A 309 -21.89 -11.18 16.55
CA ASN A 309 -21.01 -11.14 17.73
C ASN A 309 -20.28 -12.47 18.02
N SER A 310 -20.00 -13.26 16.99
CA SER A 310 -19.22 -14.49 17.13
C SER A 310 -17.74 -14.23 16.85
N LEU A 311 -16.87 -14.94 17.57
CA LEU A 311 -15.41 -14.94 17.38
C LEU A 311 -14.97 -16.27 16.79
N ILE A 312 -14.29 -16.24 15.66
CA ILE A 312 -13.67 -17.41 15.04
C ILE A 312 -12.18 -17.11 14.85
N GLU A 313 -11.32 -17.88 15.50
CA GLU A 313 -9.87 -17.68 15.41
C GLU A 313 -9.11 -18.99 15.20
N ASN A 314 -8.10 -18.93 14.32
CA ASN A 314 -7.20 -20.04 14.00
C ASN A 314 -7.94 -21.38 13.79
N SER A 315 -9.01 -21.36 12.99
CA SER A 315 -9.95 -22.48 12.88
C SER A 315 -10.33 -22.79 11.44
N LEU A 316 -10.75 -24.03 11.20
CA LEU A 316 -11.29 -24.52 9.93
C LEU A 316 -12.78 -24.86 10.09
N ILE A 317 -13.64 -24.14 9.36
CA ILE A 317 -15.09 -24.31 9.40
C ILE A 317 -15.54 -24.96 8.10
N GLY A 318 -16.12 -26.15 8.20
CA GLY A 318 -16.67 -26.91 7.10
C GLY A 318 -17.90 -26.27 6.49
N SER A 319 -18.26 -26.71 5.29
CA SER A 319 -19.38 -26.14 4.52
C SER A 319 -20.71 -26.28 5.25
N LEU A 320 -21.59 -25.29 5.04
CA LEU A 320 -22.98 -25.30 5.53
C LEU A 320 -23.10 -25.36 7.07
N CYS A 321 -22.04 -25.01 7.80
CA CYS A 321 -22.11 -24.86 9.26
C CYS A 321 -22.92 -23.61 9.64
N LYS A 322 -23.53 -23.67 10.84
CA LYS A 322 -24.17 -22.52 11.51
C LYS A 322 -23.49 -22.27 12.84
N ILE A 323 -23.10 -21.04 13.11
CA ILE A 323 -22.30 -20.67 14.29
C ILE A 323 -22.92 -19.46 14.96
N GLY A 324 -23.18 -19.58 16.26
CA GLY A 324 -23.60 -18.48 17.10
C GLY A 324 -25.11 -18.29 17.20
N PRO A 325 -25.55 -17.07 17.60
CA PRO A 325 -24.73 -15.88 17.92
C PRO A 325 -23.91 -16.01 19.21
N PHE A 326 -22.96 -15.07 19.43
CA PHE A 326 -22.10 -15.03 20.63
C PHE A 326 -21.31 -16.34 20.86
N ALA A 327 -20.94 -17.05 19.79
CA ALA A 327 -20.10 -18.24 19.89
C ALA A 327 -18.61 -17.86 19.79
N HIS A 328 -17.75 -18.64 20.46
CA HIS A 328 -16.30 -18.54 20.32
C HIS A 328 -15.75 -19.86 19.78
N ILE A 329 -15.21 -19.84 18.56
CA ILE A 329 -14.61 -20.98 17.90
C ILE A 329 -13.11 -20.73 17.75
N GLY A 330 -12.30 -21.55 18.40
CA GLY A 330 -10.84 -21.46 18.32
C GLY A 330 -10.15 -21.68 19.67
N PRO A 331 -8.81 -21.66 19.70
CA PRO A 331 -7.94 -21.93 18.56
C PRO A 331 -7.92 -23.42 18.17
N GLU A 332 -7.45 -23.72 16.94
CA GLU A 332 -7.25 -25.07 16.38
C GLU A 332 -8.54 -25.93 16.26
N ALA A 333 -9.71 -25.29 16.34
CA ALA A 333 -10.96 -26.02 16.14
C ALA A 333 -11.16 -26.38 14.66
N LYS A 334 -11.68 -27.60 14.43
CA LYS A 334 -12.09 -28.09 13.11
C LYS A 334 -13.54 -28.54 13.17
N LEU A 335 -14.41 -27.86 12.47
CA LEU A 335 -15.82 -28.25 12.32
C LEU A 335 -15.98 -28.91 10.95
N GLU A 336 -16.57 -30.10 10.93
CA GLU A 336 -16.98 -30.74 9.68
C GLU A 336 -18.20 -30.02 9.08
N SER A 337 -18.58 -30.42 7.87
CA SER A 337 -19.73 -29.81 7.19
C SER A 337 -21.03 -30.01 7.96
N LYS A 338 -21.92 -29.00 7.91
CA LYS A 338 -23.27 -29.00 8.49
C LYS A 338 -23.31 -29.07 10.03
N VAL A 339 -22.22 -28.78 10.71
CA VAL A 339 -22.20 -28.67 12.18
C VAL A 339 -22.94 -27.39 12.59
N GLU A 340 -23.77 -27.50 13.62
CA GLU A 340 -24.47 -26.38 14.24
C GLU A 340 -23.93 -26.13 15.65
N ILE A 341 -23.46 -24.90 15.89
CA ILE A 341 -22.97 -24.42 17.19
C ILE A 341 -23.96 -23.37 17.68
N GLY A 342 -24.56 -23.60 18.82
CA GLY A 342 -25.53 -22.69 19.42
C GLY A 342 -24.91 -21.42 20.00
N ASN A 343 -25.77 -20.59 20.59
CA ASN A 343 -25.38 -19.35 21.25
C ASN A 343 -24.61 -19.63 22.56
N PHE A 344 -23.65 -18.73 22.87
CA PHE A 344 -22.79 -18.78 24.05
C PHE A 344 -21.95 -20.08 24.21
N VAL A 345 -21.68 -20.75 23.10
CA VAL A 345 -20.84 -21.95 23.08
C VAL A 345 -19.38 -21.55 22.80
N ALA A 346 -18.44 -22.07 23.59
CA ALA A 346 -17.02 -21.96 23.34
C ALA A 346 -16.46 -23.33 22.93
N VAL A 347 -15.75 -23.37 21.80
CA VAL A 347 -15.10 -24.57 21.24
C VAL A 347 -13.64 -24.26 20.97
N SER A 348 -12.73 -25.08 21.50
CA SER A 348 -11.30 -24.95 21.23
C SER A 348 -10.62 -26.33 21.27
N TYR A 349 -9.55 -26.48 20.49
CA TYR A 349 -8.73 -27.72 20.40
C TYR A 349 -9.55 -28.99 20.13
N THR A 350 -10.64 -28.86 19.36
CA THR A 350 -11.58 -29.99 19.14
C THR A 350 -11.87 -30.19 17.66
N HIS A 351 -12.19 -31.42 17.32
CA HIS A 351 -12.73 -31.79 16.03
C HIS A 351 -14.21 -32.18 16.22
N LEU A 352 -15.11 -31.39 15.67
CA LEU A 352 -16.54 -31.65 15.76
C LEU A 352 -17.09 -32.20 14.45
N THR A 353 -17.75 -33.32 14.55
CA THR A 353 -18.47 -33.98 13.46
C THR A 353 -19.98 -33.92 13.73
N LEU A 354 -20.80 -34.14 12.72
CA LEU A 354 -22.24 -34.36 12.92
C LEU A 354 -22.42 -35.61 13.81
N PRO A 355 -23.34 -35.55 14.78
CA PRO A 355 -23.74 -36.79 15.47
C PRO A 355 -24.32 -37.74 14.41
N THR A 356 -23.69 -38.90 14.26
CA THR A 356 -24.27 -40.01 13.51
C THR A 356 -25.55 -40.38 14.25
N LYS A 357 -26.70 -40.19 13.61
CA LYS A 357 -27.95 -40.77 14.12
C LYS A 357 -27.75 -42.26 14.18
N ALA A 358 -27.67 -42.80 15.40
CA ALA A 358 -27.79 -44.21 15.62
C ALA A 358 -29.22 -44.68 15.36
#